data_9459610067d4877d341b5e067e2db075
#
_entry.id   9459610067d4877d341b5e067e2db075
#
_cell.length_a   1.000
_cell.length_b   1.000
_cell.length_c   1.000
_cell.angle_alpha   90.00
_cell.angle_beta   90.00
_cell.angle_gamma   90.00
#
_symmetry.space_group_name_H-M   'P 1'
#
loop_
_entity.id
_entity.type
_entity.pdbx_description
1 polymer ?
#
loop_
_entity_poly.entity_id
_entity_poly.type
_entity_poly.pdbx_seq_one_letter_code
_entity_poly.pdbx_strand_id
1 'polypeptide(L)'
;VFGGGIYMNFYERVYELVQRIPAGKCASYGQLALMLGNPRASRAVGYAMRACRTPGVPCHRVVRADGSTTPAFGPGVQRALLEAEGVPFTADGRVELGGCRWDGA
;
A
#
# COMPACT_ATOMS: atom_id res chain seq x y z
N VAL A 1 -13.44 25.45 10.38
CA VAL A 1 -12.69 25.31 9.66
C VAL A 1 -13.00 24.69 8.52
N PHE A 2 -12.31 24.23 8.03
CA PHE A 2 -12.34 23.76 6.81
C PHE A 2 -12.57 22.34 6.89
N GLY A 3 -13.29 21.73 6.07
CA GLY A 3 -13.42 20.32 5.96
C GLY A 3 -12.05 19.73 5.76
N GLY A 4 -11.72 18.67 6.48
CA GLY A 4 -10.42 18.05 6.40
C GLY A 4 -10.06 17.63 4.99
N GLY A 5 -11.03 17.23 4.19
CA GLY A 5 -10.79 16.77 2.84
C GLY A 5 -10.22 17.81 1.92
N ILE A 6 -10.48 19.11 2.17
CA ILE A 6 -9.99 20.17 1.32
C ILE A 6 -8.51 20.46 1.59
N TYR A 7 -8.10 20.34 2.83
CA TYR A 7 -6.74 20.69 3.24
C TYR A 7 -5.93 19.50 3.71
N MET A 8 -6.35 18.31 3.27
CA MET A 8 -5.64 17.08 3.59
C MET A 8 -4.23 17.14 3.03
N ASN A 9 -3.22 16.87 3.86
CA ASN A 9 -1.85 16.82 3.37
C ASN A 9 -1.63 15.53 2.57
N PHE A 10 -0.46 15.42 1.95
CA PHE A 10 -0.18 14.29 1.09
C PHE A 10 -0.27 12.95 1.83
N TYR A 11 0.29 12.87 3.02
CA TYR A 11 0.27 11.62 3.80
C TYR A 11 -1.15 11.21 4.14
N GLU A 12 -1.99 12.16 4.53
CA GLU A 12 -3.39 11.86 4.84
C GLU A 12 -4.13 11.35 3.60
N ARG A 13 -3.84 11.91 2.45
CA ARG A 13 -4.43 11.44 1.19
C ARG A 13 -3.99 10.02 0.87
N VAL A 14 -2.72 9.71 1.12
CA VAL A 14 -2.21 8.35 0.93
C VAL A 14 -2.94 7.37 1.86
N TYR A 15 -3.05 7.74 3.14
CA TYR A 15 -3.69 6.85 4.12
C TYR A 15 -5.15 6.60 3.79
N GLU A 16 -5.87 7.63 3.36
CA GLU A 16 -7.26 7.47 2.97
C GLU A 16 -7.40 6.53 1.78
N LEU A 17 -6.51 6.65 0.81
CA LEU A 17 -6.53 5.79 -0.36
C LEU A 17 -6.20 4.34 0.01
N VAL A 18 -5.18 4.14 0.85
CA VAL A 18 -4.75 2.79 1.26
C VAL A 18 -5.84 2.08 2.03
N GLN A 19 -6.61 2.80 2.83
CA GLN A 19 -7.73 2.20 3.56
C GLN A 19 -8.77 1.56 2.64
N ARG A 20 -8.80 1.94 1.39
CA ARG A 20 -9.75 1.39 0.43
C ARG A 20 -9.31 0.07 -0.18
N ILE A 21 -8.06 -0.33 0.01
CA ILE A 21 -7.55 -1.59 -0.52
C ILE A 21 -8.14 -2.74 0.31
N PRO A 22 -8.93 -3.62 -0.29
CA PRO A 22 -9.55 -4.69 0.49
C PRO A 22 -8.56 -5.79 0.84
N ALA A 23 -8.89 -6.57 1.86
CA ALA A 23 -8.10 -7.75 2.23
C ALA A 23 -8.00 -8.69 1.03
N GLY A 24 -6.82 -9.27 0.83
CA GLY A 24 -6.57 -10.16 -0.30
C GLY A 24 -6.13 -9.44 -1.56
N LYS A 25 -6.10 -8.11 -1.55
CA LYS A 25 -5.63 -7.31 -2.68
C LYS A 25 -4.41 -6.50 -2.30
N CYS A 26 -3.61 -6.15 -3.30
CA CYS A 26 -2.41 -5.34 -3.12
C CYS A 26 -2.33 -4.25 -4.16
N ALA A 27 -1.71 -3.15 -3.79
CA ALA A 27 -1.40 -2.06 -4.71
C ALA A 27 0.10 -1.79 -4.65
N SER A 28 0.67 -1.28 -5.74
CA SER A 28 2.06 -0.85 -5.73
C SER A 28 2.15 0.62 -5.33
N TYR A 29 3.32 1.03 -4.87
CA TYR A 29 3.56 2.44 -4.58
C TYR A 29 3.29 3.31 -5.80
N GLY A 30 3.70 2.83 -6.98
CA GLY A 30 3.48 3.57 -8.22
C GLY A 30 2.01 3.68 -8.59
N GLN A 31 1.23 2.63 -8.37
CA GLN A 31 -0.21 2.67 -8.60
C GLN A 31 -0.88 3.73 -7.74
N LEU A 32 -0.53 3.77 -6.46
CA LEU A 32 -1.10 4.76 -5.55
C LEU A 32 -0.69 6.18 -5.94
N ALA A 33 0.58 6.37 -6.32
CA ALA A 33 1.06 7.66 -6.77
C ALA A 33 0.29 8.14 -7.98
N LEU A 34 0.06 7.26 -8.95
CA LEU A 34 -0.72 7.59 -10.14
C LEU A 34 -2.15 7.96 -9.78
N MET A 35 -2.78 7.21 -8.88
CA MET A 35 -4.15 7.49 -8.45
C MET A 35 -4.26 8.82 -7.71
N LEU A 36 -3.18 9.25 -7.06
CA LEU A 36 -3.14 10.54 -6.38
C LEU A 36 -2.83 11.70 -7.34
N GLY A 37 -2.68 11.39 -8.63
CA GLY A 37 -2.43 12.41 -9.64
C GLY A 37 -0.98 12.82 -9.79
N ASN A 38 -0.06 12.09 -9.16
CA ASN A 38 1.36 12.40 -9.23
C ASN A 38 2.19 11.13 -9.45
N PRO A 39 2.37 10.69 -10.69
CA PRO A 39 3.05 9.42 -10.97
C PRO A 39 4.52 9.39 -10.53
N ARG A 40 5.10 10.56 -10.18
CA ARG A 40 6.48 10.61 -9.69
C ARG A 40 6.58 10.49 -8.18
N ALA A 41 5.45 10.34 -7.50
CA ALA A 41 5.42 10.39 -6.04
C ALA A 41 5.52 9.01 -5.37
N SER A 42 5.93 7.96 -6.10
CA SER A 42 5.97 6.62 -5.52
C SER A 42 6.89 6.54 -4.30
N ARG A 43 8.03 7.25 -4.32
CA ARG A 43 8.92 7.28 -3.16
C ARG A 43 8.26 7.95 -1.96
N ALA A 44 7.52 9.05 -2.21
CA ALA A 44 6.81 9.75 -1.15
C ALA A 44 5.70 8.87 -0.57
N VAL A 45 5.03 8.07 -1.39
CA VAL A 45 4.07 7.07 -0.90
C VAL A 45 4.76 6.08 0.04
N GLY A 46 5.95 5.61 -0.34
CA GLY A 46 6.73 4.72 0.51
C GLY A 46 7.07 5.34 1.86
N TYR A 47 7.45 6.62 1.86
CA TYR A 47 7.72 7.34 3.11
C TYR A 47 6.46 7.44 3.97
N ALA A 48 5.31 7.71 3.34
CA ALA A 48 4.04 7.78 4.06
C ALA A 48 3.70 6.44 4.73
N MET A 49 3.93 5.34 4.02
CA MET A 49 3.67 4.01 4.58
C MET A 49 4.57 3.74 5.78
N ARG A 50 5.86 4.11 5.67
CA ARG A 50 6.81 3.89 6.74
C ARG A 50 6.51 4.76 7.96
N ALA A 51 6.00 5.95 7.75
CA ALA A 51 5.68 6.89 8.82
C ALA A 51 4.32 6.64 9.47
N CYS A 52 3.50 5.77 8.90
CA CYS A 52 2.12 5.60 9.36
C CYS A 52 2.06 5.03 10.76
N ARG A 53 1.33 5.72 11.64
CA ARG A 53 1.03 5.26 12.99
C ARG A 53 -0.46 5.19 13.23
N THR A 54 -1.26 5.43 12.18
CA THR A 54 -2.71 5.48 12.28
C THR A 54 -3.27 4.06 12.28
N PRO A 55 -3.99 3.64 13.32
CA PRO A 55 -4.60 2.31 13.32
C PRO A 55 -5.61 2.18 12.18
N GLY A 56 -5.72 1.00 11.63
CA GLY A 56 -6.69 0.73 10.58
C GLY A 56 -6.22 0.99 9.16
N VAL A 57 -5.03 1.58 8.99
CA VAL A 57 -4.47 1.76 7.64
C VAL A 57 -3.70 0.48 7.28
N PRO A 58 -4.15 -0.28 6.27
CA PRO A 58 -3.51 -1.56 5.93
C PRO A 58 -2.25 -1.36 5.09
N CYS A 59 -1.22 -0.78 5.70
CA CYS A 59 0.04 -0.48 5.00
C CYS A 59 0.69 -1.71 4.39
N HIS A 60 0.43 -2.88 4.96
CA HIS A 60 0.99 -4.14 4.45
C HIS A 60 0.46 -4.51 3.06
N ARG A 61 -0.64 -3.90 2.62
CA ARG A 61 -1.23 -4.15 1.29
C ARG A 61 -0.57 -3.33 0.19
N VAL A 62 0.46 -2.56 0.52
CA VAL A 62 1.20 -1.78 -0.46
C VAL A 62 2.58 -2.40 -0.65
N VAL A 63 2.90 -2.73 -1.90
CA VAL A 63 4.14 -3.45 -2.23
C VAL A 63 4.87 -2.72 -3.36
N ARG A 64 6.08 -3.15 -3.65
CA ARG A 64 6.82 -2.60 -4.80
C ARG A 64 6.20 -3.08 -6.10
N ALA A 65 6.53 -2.40 -7.19
CA ALA A 65 5.96 -2.70 -8.50
C ALA A 65 6.20 -4.15 -8.94
N ASP A 66 7.30 -4.76 -8.50
CA ASP A 66 7.63 -6.14 -8.83
C ASP A 66 7.01 -7.14 -7.83
N GLY A 67 6.21 -6.67 -6.89
CA GLY A 67 5.59 -7.52 -5.87
C GLY A 67 6.44 -7.77 -4.64
N SER A 68 7.66 -7.22 -4.59
CA SER A 68 8.53 -7.47 -3.44
C SER A 68 8.02 -6.73 -2.20
N THR A 69 8.23 -7.37 -1.05
CA THR A 69 7.83 -6.81 0.25
C THR A 69 8.98 -6.05 0.87
N THR A 70 8.73 -5.39 1.99
CA THR A 70 9.73 -4.58 2.69
C THR A 70 9.96 -5.14 4.10
N PRO A 71 11.20 -5.02 4.63
CA PRO A 71 11.44 -5.35 6.04
C PRO A 71 11.06 -4.21 6.99
N ALA A 72 10.46 -3.12 6.51
CA ALA A 72 10.16 -1.96 7.34
C ALA A 72 9.24 -2.24 8.52
N PHE A 73 8.38 -3.27 8.42
CA PHE A 73 7.51 -3.70 9.51
C PHE A 73 8.17 -4.75 10.41
N GLY A 74 9.39 -5.14 10.11
CA GLY A 74 10.06 -6.27 10.72
C GLY A 74 10.26 -7.39 9.69
N PRO A 75 11.33 -8.21 9.83
CA PRO A 75 11.58 -9.27 8.85
C PRO A 75 10.42 -10.23 8.73
N GLY A 76 9.92 -10.41 7.50
CA GLY A 76 8.85 -11.36 7.22
C GLY A 76 7.46 -10.94 7.68
N VAL A 77 7.31 -9.81 8.33
CA VAL A 77 6.00 -9.39 8.88
C VAL A 77 5.00 -9.09 7.77
N GLN A 78 5.42 -8.33 6.77
CA GLN A 78 4.50 -7.98 5.69
C GLN A 78 4.00 -9.22 4.97
N ARG A 79 4.90 -10.17 4.67
CA ARG A 79 4.50 -11.40 4.00
C ARG A 79 3.51 -12.20 4.84
N ALA A 80 3.78 -12.33 6.14
CA ALA A 80 2.88 -13.10 7.02
C ALA A 80 1.48 -12.49 7.04
N LEU A 81 1.38 -11.16 7.10
CA LEU A 81 0.10 -10.49 7.09
C LEU A 81 -0.65 -10.71 5.78
N LEU A 82 0.07 -10.64 4.66
CA LEU A 82 -0.55 -10.84 3.35
C LEU A 82 -0.97 -12.31 3.16
N GLU A 83 -0.14 -13.25 3.58
CA GLU A 83 -0.51 -14.66 3.48
C GLU A 83 -1.75 -14.98 4.31
N ALA A 84 -1.88 -14.35 5.48
CA ALA A 84 -3.07 -14.52 6.30
C ALA A 84 -4.34 -14.02 5.60
N GLU A 85 -4.20 -13.11 4.64
CA GLU A 85 -5.31 -12.60 3.84
C GLU A 85 -5.52 -13.38 2.55
N GLY A 86 -4.74 -14.42 2.31
CA GLY A 86 -4.89 -15.25 1.12
C GLY A 86 -4.14 -14.73 -0.10
N VAL A 87 -3.23 -13.76 0.06
CA VAL A 87 -2.47 -13.23 -1.06
C VAL A 87 -1.46 -14.26 -1.55
N PRO A 88 -1.44 -14.57 -2.85
CA PRO A 88 -0.51 -15.56 -3.39
C PRO A 88 0.89 -14.97 -3.57
N PHE A 89 1.90 -15.82 -3.37
CA PHE A 89 3.30 -15.44 -3.55
C PHE A 89 3.95 -16.33 -4.59
N THR A 90 4.91 -15.76 -5.32
CA THR A 90 5.72 -16.52 -6.27
C THR A 90 6.76 -17.36 -5.53
N ALA A 91 7.41 -18.26 -6.27
CA ALA A 91 8.43 -19.12 -5.68
C ALA A 91 9.61 -18.35 -5.11
N ASP A 92 9.91 -17.17 -5.68
CA ASP A 92 11.00 -16.33 -5.19
C ASP A 92 10.57 -15.31 -4.13
N GLY A 93 9.34 -15.45 -3.60
CA GLY A 93 8.93 -14.68 -2.43
C GLY A 93 8.32 -13.32 -2.71
N ARG A 94 7.88 -13.08 -3.93
CA ARG A 94 7.19 -11.84 -4.29
C ARG A 94 5.69 -12.08 -4.38
N VAL A 95 4.90 -11.02 -4.15
CA VAL A 95 3.46 -11.11 -4.34
C VAL A 95 3.17 -11.39 -5.81
N GLU A 96 2.26 -12.34 -6.06
CA GLU A 96 1.80 -12.65 -7.41
C GLU A 96 0.74 -11.64 -7.80
N LEU A 97 1.17 -10.46 -8.24
CA LEU A 97 0.27 -9.33 -8.49
C LEU A 97 -0.77 -9.61 -9.57
N GLY A 98 -0.45 -10.51 -10.52
CA GLY A 98 -1.41 -10.85 -11.56
C GLY A 98 -2.72 -11.38 -11.03
N GLY A 99 -2.71 -12.00 -9.84
CA GLY A 99 -3.91 -12.57 -9.24
C GLY A 99 -4.56 -11.72 -8.16
N CYS A 100 -3.90 -10.67 -7.68
CA CYS A 100 -4.42 -9.95 -6.52
C CYS A 100 -4.27 -8.44 -6.61
N ARG A 101 -3.94 -7.87 -7.76
CA ARG A 101 -3.80 -6.43 -7.88
C ARG A 101 -5.15 -5.74 -7.63
N TRP A 102 -5.14 -4.73 -6.76
CA TRP A 102 -6.31 -3.91 -6.53
C TRP A 102 -6.61 -3.08 -7.79
N ASP A 103 -7.85 -3.01 -8.17
CA ASP A 103 -8.26 -2.27 -9.38
C ASP A 103 -8.56 -0.81 -9.11
N GLY A 104 -8.43 -0.36 -7.88
CA GLY A 104 -8.67 1.04 -7.54
C GLY A 104 -10.12 1.35 -7.18
N ALA A 105 -10.96 0.34 -7.17
CA ALA A 105 -12.35 0.53 -6.80
C ALA A 105 -12.55 0.43 -5.26
#